data_61d66233d4944d80c037b97a2b154b36
#
_entry.id   61d66233d4944d80c037b97a2b154b36
#
_cell.length_a   1.000
_cell.length_b   1.000
_cell.length_c   1.000
_cell.angle_alpha   90.00
_cell.angle_beta   90.00
_cell.angle_gamma   90.00
#
_symmetry.space_group_name_H-M   'P 1'
#
loop_
_entity.id
_entity.type
_entity.pdbx_description
1 polymer ?
#
loop_
_entity_poly.entity_id
_entity_poly.type
_entity_poly.pdbx_seq_one_letter_code
_entity_poly.pdbx_strand_id
1 'polypeptide(L)'
;VSVRGKWEKEMGKENVILVDYDAPNDWEFHKVIEKATGNNWSVYKAISNENHGGILQKLIRYAKYFLVPMKIAKNHKNYNKVLAWQQFYGLILAFYFRMFHVQDVPEIVVLTFIYKPKKSFVGKVYDKFMRYIVTSGYIRYFVVFSESEKKRYADYFDVPEARFVFETL
;
A
#
# COMPACT_ATOMS: atom_id res chain seq x y z
N VAL A 1 26.63 -6.71 -15.58
CA VAL A 1 26.41 -6.17 -14.22
C VAL A 1 26.64 -7.31 -13.27
N SER A 2 27.70 -7.19 -12.42
CA SER A 2 28.09 -8.26 -11.48
C SER A 2 26.97 -8.49 -10.46
N VAL A 3 26.70 -9.77 -10.14
CA VAL A 3 25.76 -10.20 -9.08
C VAL A 3 26.08 -9.48 -7.75
N ARG A 4 27.33 -9.25 -7.44
CA ARG A 4 27.80 -8.50 -6.27
C ARG A 4 27.29 -7.06 -6.23
N GLY A 5 27.28 -6.34 -7.33
CA GLY A 5 26.75 -4.97 -7.40
C GLY A 5 25.24 -4.88 -7.27
N LYS A 6 24.51 -5.97 -7.54
CA LYS A 6 23.06 -6.04 -7.31
C LYS A 6 22.74 -6.16 -5.82
N TRP A 7 23.50 -7.02 -5.08
CA TRP A 7 23.34 -7.21 -3.64
C TRP A 7 23.71 -5.95 -2.83
N GLU A 8 24.79 -5.25 -3.21
CA GLU A 8 25.19 -4.00 -2.55
C GLU A 8 24.18 -2.88 -2.76
N LYS A 9 23.49 -2.86 -3.91
CA LYS A 9 22.43 -1.90 -4.22
C LYS A 9 21.12 -2.20 -3.47
N GLU A 10 20.86 -3.45 -3.11
CA GLU A 10 19.68 -3.86 -2.33
C GLU A 10 19.89 -3.69 -0.82
N MET A 11 21.12 -3.85 -0.29
CA MET A 11 21.43 -3.70 1.14
C MET A 11 21.31 -2.27 1.68
N GLY A 12 21.17 -1.25 0.81
CA GLY A 12 20.97 0.14 1.23
C GLY A 12 19.54 0.65 1.16
N LYS A 13 18.57 -0.20 0.75
CA LYS A 13 17.17 0.22 0.61
C LYS A 13 16.36 -0.14 1.85
N GLU A 14 15.47 0.78 2.25
CA GLU A 14 14.59 0.60 3.41
C GLU A 14 13.34 -0.22 3.08
N ASN A 15 12.85 -0.98 4.07
CA ASN A 15 11.50 -1.51 4.06
C ASN A 15 10.64 -0.63 4.96
N VAL A 16 9.42 -0.28 4.52
CA VAL A 16 8.58 0.67 5.25
C VAL A 16 7.16 0.16 5.42
N ILE A 17 6.59 0.36 6.61
CA ILE A 17 5.19 0.13 6.92
C ILE A 17 4.50 1.51 7.02
N LEU A 18 3.47 1.75 6.20
CA LEU A 18 2.70 2.98 6.21
C LEU A 18 1.42 2.80 7.03
N VAL A 19 1.30 3.53 8.13
CA VAL A 19 0.13 3.51 9.01
C VAL A 19 -0.48 4.90 9.16
N ASP A 20 -1.80 4.98 9.41
CA ASP A 20 -2.56 6.22 9.62
C ASP A 20 -2.91 6.48 11.08
N TYR A 21 -2.33 5.72 12.00
CA TYR A 21 -2.50 5.85 13.45
C TYR A 21 -1.15 5.86 14.16
N ASP A 22 -1.16 6.18 15.46
CA ASP A 22 0.05 6.15 16.29
C ASP A 22 0.33 4.71 16.74
N ALA A 23 1.01 3.94 15.90
CA ALA A 23 1.44 2.61 16.26
C ALA A 23 2.41 2.63 17.45
N PRO A 24 2.23 1.77 18.47
CA PRO A 24 3.13 1.67 19.59
C PRO A 24 4.57 1.37 19.17
N ASN A 25 5.56 1.81 19.95
CA ASN A 25 6.97 1.50 19.67
C ASN A 25 7.30 0.00 19.80
N ASP A 26 6.52 -0.71 20.62
CA ASP A 26 6.60 -2.15 20.84
C ASP A 26 5.57 -2.96 20.03
N TRP A 27 5.10 -2.41 18.94
CA TRP A 27 4.06 -3.01 18.10
C TRP A 27 4.42 -4.43 17.66
N GLU A 28 3.63 -5.41 18.11
CA GLU A 28 3.90 -6.83 17.85
C GLU A 28 3.96 -7.19 16.37
N PHE A 29 3.09 -6.61 15.54
CA PHE A 29 3.15 -6.82 14.09
C PHE A 29 4.51 -6.41 13.50
N HIS A 30 5.08 -5.28 13.96
CA HIS A 30 6.39 -4.82 13.53
C HIS A 30 7.48 -5.84 13.89
N LYS A 31 7.49 -6.34 15.13
CA LYS A 31 8.45 -7.35 15.59
C LYS A 31 8.32 -8.67 14.81
N VAL A 32 7.07 -9.09 14.55
CA VAL A 32 6.79 -10.33 13.81
C VAL A 32 7.28 -10.23 12.38
N ILE A 33 7.03 -9.10 11.69
CA ILE A 33 7.46 -8.92 10.28
C ILE A 33 8.99 -8.86 10.18
N GLU A 34 9.68 -8.20 11.11
CA GLU A 34 11.14 -8.17 11.15
C GLU A 34 11.72 -9.57 11.38
N LYS A 35 11.15 -10.32 12.33
CA LYS A 35 11.56 -11.70 12.60
C LYS A 35 11.31 -12.63 11.42
N ALA A 36 10.13 -12.51 10.78
CA ALA A 36 9.74 -13.37 9.67
C ALA A 36 10.54 -13.10 8.40
N THR A 37 10.92 -11.84 8.16
CA THR A 37 11.62 -11.44 6.95
C THR A 37 13.13 -11.37 7.11
N GLY A 38 13.63 -11.33 8.34
CA GLY A 38 15.05 -11.10 8.64
C GLY A 38 15.54 -9.70 8.24
N ASN A 39 14.65 -8.76 8.01
CA ASN A 39 14.94 -7.40 7.56
C ASN A 39 14.46 -6.38 8.58
N ASN A 40 15.13 -5.23 8.62
CA ASN A 40 14.67 -4.08 9.38
C ASN A 40 13.51 -3.38 8.64
N TRP A 41 12.52 -2.92 9.39
CA TRP A 41 11.35 -2.22 8.89
C TRP A 41 11.15 -0.89 9.62
N SER A 42 11.05 0.20 8.87
CA SER A 42 10.68 1.51 9.43
C SER A 42 9.16 1.65 9.45
N VAL A 43 8.61 2.22 10.54
CA VAL A 43 7.19 2.54 10.62
C VAL A 43 6.98 4.02 10.33
N TYR A 44 6.33 4.34 9.20
CA TYR A 44 5.98 5.71 8.85
C TYR A 44 4.56 6.02 9.33
N LYS A 45 4.47 6.76 10.42
CA LYS A 45 3.21 7.15 11.05
C LYS A 45 2.67 8.44 10.41
N ALA A 46 1.68 8.33 9.56
CA ALA A 46 0.99 9.48 8.97
C ALA A 46 -0.22 9.91 9.81
N ILE A 47 0.00 10.15 11.10
CA ILE A 47 -1.05 10.42 12.08
C ILE A 47 -1.92 11.58 11.62
N SER A 48 -3.21 11.35 11.50
CA SER A 48 -4.23 12.38 11.52
C SER A 48 -4.75 12.45 12.94
N ASN A 49 -4.58 13.60 13.62
CA ASN A 49 -5.11 13.81 14.95
C ASN A 49 -6.57 13.32 15.01
N GLU A 50 -6.82 12.36 15.90
CA GLU A 50 -8.12 11.68 16.06
C GLU A 50 -9.21 12.58 16.70
N ASN A 51 -8.89 13.84 16.99
CA ASN A 51 -9.89 14.77 17.45
C ASN A 51 -10.98 14.88 16.38
N HIS A 52 -12.17 14.42 16.72
CA HIS A 52 -13.40 14.41 15.93
C HIS A 52 -13.85 15.83 15.53
N GLY A 53 -12.97 16.63 15.03
CA GLY A 53 -13.17 17.99 14.62
C GLY A 53 -13.51 18.10 13.15
N GLY A 54 -14.30 19.05 12.84
CA GLY A 54 -14.93 19.52 11.64
C GLY A 54 -14.36 19.17 10.24
N ILE A 55 -14.93 19.82 9.25
CA ILE A 55 -14.63 19.63 7.82
C ILE A 55 -13.13 19.81 7.51
N LEU A 56 -12.45 20.74 8.18
CA LEU A 56 -11.03 21.03 7.98
C LEU A 56 -10.13 19.82 8.31
N GLN A 57 -10.40 19.10 9.38
CA GLN A 57 -9.60 17.92 9.75
C GLN A 57 -9.81 16.75 8.80
N LYS A 58 -11.03 16.61 8.26
CA LYS A 58 -11.29 15.63 7.18
C LYS A 58 -10.47 15.97 5.93
N LEU A 59 -10.41 17.25 5.55
CA LEU A 59 -9.61 17.70 4.41
C LEU A 59 -8.11 17.44 4.64
N ILE A 60 -7.58 17.73 5.83
CA ILE A 60 -6.18 17.46 6.17
C ILE A 60 -5.89 15.95 6.09
N ARG A 61 -6.78 15.10 6.59
CA ARG A 61 -6.64 13.65 6.49
C ARG A 61 -6.62 13.19 5.03
N TYR A 62 -7.54 13.68 4.21
CA TYR A 62 -7.54 13.35 2.77
C TYR A 62 -6.27 13.86 2.07
N ALA A 63 -5.80 15.07 2.40
CA ALA A 63 -4.54 15.57 1.86
C ALA A 63 -3.36 14.64 2.22
N LYS A 64 -3.29 14.11 3.44
CA LYS A 64 -2.25 13.15 3.84
C LYS A 64 -2.27 11.86 3.03
N TYR A 65 -3.46 11.35 2.63
CA TYR A 65 -3.54 10.17 1.77
C TYR A 65 -2.88 10.37 0.41
N PHE A 66 -2.75 11.61 -0.06
CA PHE A 66 -2.02 11.95 -1.28
C PHE A 66 -0.56 12.34 -1.01
N LEU A 67 -0.31 13.19 -0.02
CA LEU A 67 1.03 13.74 0.23
C LEU A 67 2.04 12.69 0.73
N VAL A 68 1.61 11.76 1.59
CA VAL A 68 2.50 10.71 2.11
C VAL A 68 2.97 9.77 1.00
N PRO A 69 2.08 9.16 0.20
CA PRO A 69 2.52 8.34 -0.94
C PRO A 69 3.33 9.12 -1.97
N MET A 70 3.03 10.41 -2.19
CA MET A 70 3.82 11.25 -3.10
C MET A 70 5.28 11.39 -2.61
N LYS A 71 5.49 11.56 -1.29
CA LYS A 71 6.84 11.61 -0.72
C LYS A 71 7.60 10.30 -0.94
N ILE A 72 6.92 9.16 -0.71
CA ILE A 72 7.49 7.83 -0.99
C ILE A 72 7.76 7.67 -2.49
N ALA A 73 6.84 8.08 -3.36
CA ALA A 73 7.00 7.99 -4.81
C ALA A 73 8.21 8.79 -5.32
N LYS A 74 8.41 10.01 -4.82
CA LYS A 74 9.58 10.82 -5.17
C LYS A 74 10.91 10.18 -4.77
N ASN A 75 10.92 9.44 -3.67
CA ASN A 75 12.11 8.80 -3.11
C ASN A 75 12.08 7.27 -3.30
N HIS A 76 11.33 6.75 -4.28
CA HIS A 76 11.06 5.32 -4.44
C HIS A 76 12.31 4.45 -4.51
N LYS A 77 13.42 4.97 -5.02
CA LYS A 77 14.70 4.25 -5.13
C LYS A 77 15.32 3.91 -3.76
N ASN A 78 14.91 4.61 -2.70
CA ASN A 78 15.38 4.37 -1.34
C ASN A 78 14.64 3.23 -0.66
N TYR A 79 13.53 2.75 -1.26
CA TYR A 79 12.71 1.71 -0.67
C TYR A 79 12.81 0.41 -1.45
N ASN A 80 12.82 -0.71 -0.72
CA ASN A 80 12.75 -2.05 -1.29
C ASN A 80 11.32 -2.59 -1.23
N LYS A 81 10.68 -2.48 -0.05
CA LYS A 81 9.30 -2.93 0.17
C LYS A 81 8.48 -1.87 0.90
N VAL A 82 7.21 -1.80 0.53
CA VAL A 82 6.21 -0.92 1.16
C VAL A 82 5.00 -1.75 1.57
N LEU A 83 4.77 -1.87 2.88
CA LEU A 83 3.55 -2.44 3.43
C LEU A 83 2.57 -1.31 3.74
N ALA A 84 1.47 -1.23 3.02
CA ALA A 84 0.43 -0.25 3.28
C ALA A 84 -0.64 -0.86 4.21
N TRP A 85 -0.56 -0.53 5.51
CA TRP A 85 -1.59 -0.92 6.47
C TRP A 85 -2.95 -0.35 6.08
N GLN A 86 -2.99 0.96 5.82
CA GLN A 86 -4.16 1.61 5.27
C GLN A 86 -4.12 1.53 3.73
N GLN A 87 -5.15 0.90 3.14
CA GLN A 87 -5.18 0.62 1.70
C GLN A 87 -4.93 1.84 0.80
N PHE A 88 -5.43 3.04 1.19
CA PHE A 88 -5.30 4.23 0.35
C PHE A 88 -3.84 4.65 0.14
N TYR A 89 -2.94 4.41 1.09
CA TYR A 89 -1.53 4.71 0.89
C TYR A 89 -0.91 3.87 -0.22
N GLY A 90 -1.17 2.56 -0.24
CA GLY A 90 -0.69 1.67 -1.30
C GLY A 90 -1.34 1.96 -2.65
N LEU A 91 -2.66 2.23 -2.66
CA LEU A 91 -3.40 2.53 -3.87
C LEU A 91 -2.93 3.86 -4.51
N ILE A 92 -2.77 4.93 -3.73
CA ILE A 92 -2.30 6.22 -4.23
C ILE A 92 -0.83 6.16 -4.65
N LEU A 93 0.00 5.39 -3.95
CA LEU A 93 1.39 5.16 -4.36
C LEU A 93 1.47 4.47 -5.73
N ALA A 94 0.71 3.41 -5.93
CA ALA A 94 0.61 2.72 -7.21
C ALA A 94 0.01 3.61 -8.32
N PHE A 95 -0.96 4.48 -7.97
CA PHE A 95 -1.49 5.48 -8.88
C PHE A 95 -0.38 6.43 -9.38
N TYR A 96 0.47 6.95 -8.51
CA TYR A 96 1.59 7.80 -8.93
C TYR A 96 2.56 7.05 -9.82
N PHE A 97 2.93 5.83 -9.47
CA PHE A 97 3.84 5.03 -10.29
C PHE A 97 3.27 4.77 -11.69
N ARG A 98 1.98 4.45 -11.77
CA ARG A 98 1.31 4.26 -13.06
C ARG A 98 1.20 5.56 -13.86
N MET A 99 0.79 6.63 -13.21
CA MET A 99 0.60 7.94 -13.85
C MET A 99 1.90 8.51 -14.42
N PHE A 100 3.02 8.33 -13.71
CA PHE A 100 4.33 8.84 -14.11
C PHE A 100 5.21 7.79 -14.79
N HIS A 101 4.66 6.58 -15.08
CA HIS A 101 5.40 5.48 -15.72
C HIS A 101 6.73 5.15 -15.03
N VAL A 102 6.73 5.17 -13.69
CA VAL A 102 7.94 4.97 -12.90
C VAL A 102 8.42 3.53 -13.00
N GLN A 103 9.73 3.35 -13.25
CA GLN A 103 10.40 2.05 -13.28
C GLN A 103 11.15 1.80 -11.96
N ASP A 104 11.56 0.55 -11.73
CA ASP A 104 12.33 0.12 -10.55
C ASP A 104 11.68 0.53 -9.22
N VAL A 105 10.36 0.31 -9.12
CA VAL A 105 9.58 0.65 -7.94
C VAL A 105 9.74 -0.39 -6.83
N PRO A 106 9.54 -0.01 -5.54
CA PRO A 106 9.48 -0.95 -4.43
C PRO A 106 8.31 -1.93 -4.58
N GLU A 107 8.45 -3.12 -4.01
CA GLU A 107 7.34 -4.06 -3.89
C GLU A 107 6.28 -3.50 -2.95
N ILE A 108 5.05 -3.34 -3.44
CA ILE A 108 3.93 -2.81 -2.64
C ILE A 108 3.00 -3.96 -2.25
N VAL A 109 2.69 -4.05 -0.95
CA VAL A 109 1.65 -4.92 -0.40
C VAL A 109 0.61 -4.09 0.33
N VAL A 110 -0.66 -4.28 0.00
CA VAL A 110 -1.81 -3.64 0.68
C VAL A 110 -2.39 -4.63 1.67
N LEU A 111 -2.31 -4.32 2.99
CA LEU A 111 -2.63 -5.26 4.07
C LEU A 111 -4.13 -5.33 4.42
N THR A 112 -4.93 -4.35 4.00
CA THR A 112 -6.36 -4.29 4.34
C THR A 112 -7.18 -3.89 3.13
N PHE A 113 -7.28 -4.77 2.14
CA PHE A 113 -7.99 -4.43 0.91
C PHE A 113 -9.50 -4.69 1.04
N ILE A 114 -10.27 -3.63 0.93
CA ILE A 114 -11.75 -3.68 0.92
C ILE A 114 -12.26 -2.88 -0.26
N TYR A 115 -13.11 -3.50 -1.07
CA TYR A 115 -13.79 -2.83 -2.15
C TYR A 115 -15.25 -3.25 -2.28
N LYS A 116 -16.15 -2.26 -2.42
CA LYS A 116 -17.57 -2.46 -2.72
C LYS A 116 -17.99 -1.52 -3.84
N PRO A 117 -18.44 -2.04 -5.00
CA PRO A 117 -18.92 -1.20 -6.08
C PRO A 117 -20.15 -0.39 -5.65
N LYS A 118 -20.21 0.87 -6.09
CA LYS A 118 -21.35 1.76 -5.82
C LYS A 118 -21.98 2.21 -7.15
N LYS A 119 -23.30 2.25 -7.21
CA LYS A 119 -24.06 2.62 -8.43
C LYS A 119 -24.08 4.14 -8.72
N SER A 120 -23.75 4.99 -7.73
CA SER A 120 -23.73 6.44 -7.89
C SER A 120 -22.68 6.91 -8.91
N PHE A 121 -22.83 8.13 -9.43
CA PHE A 121 -21.85 8.74 -10.33
C PHE A 121 -20.45 8.76 -9.70
N VAL A 122 -20.32 9.21 -8.46
CA VAL A 122 -19.05 9.19 -7.70
C VAL A 122 -18.52 7.77 -7.55
N GLY A 123 -19.42 6.79 -7.33
CA GLY A 123 -19.05 5.38 -7.27
C GLY A 123 -18.47 4.86 -8.56
N LYS A 124 -19.02 5.27 -9.72
CA LYS A 124 -18.48 4.89 -11.04
C LYS A 124 -17.09 5.49 -11.30
N VAL A 125 -16.85 6.75 -10.88
CA VAL A 125 -15.53 7.39 -10.96
C VAL A 125 -14.53 6.64 -10.07
N TYR A 126 -14.92 6.32 -8.85
CA TYR A 126 -14.10 5.54 -7.92
C TYR A 126 -13.82 4.13 -8.45
N ASP A 127 -14.79 3.47 -9.09
CA ASP A 127 -14.59 2.17 -9.73
C ASP A 127 -13.53 2.23 -10.85
N LYS A 128 -13.61 3.25 -11.72
CA LYS A 128 -12.59 3.46 -12.77
C LYS A 128 -11.20 3.67 -12.16
N PHE A 129 -11.10 4.44 -11.09
CA PHE A 129 -9.86 4.66 -10.36
C PHE A 129 -9.33 3.34 -9.78
N MET A 130 -10.18 2.54 -9.13
CA MET A 130 -9.79 1.25 -8.57
C MET A 130 -9.32 0.29 -9.64
N ARG A 131 -10.05 0.15 -10.75
CA ARG A 131 -9.64 -0.66 -11.90
C ARG A 131 -8.30 -0.19 -12.46
N TYR A 132 -8.15 1.11 -12.66
CA TYR A 132 -6.89 1.69 -13.13
C TYR A 132 -5.71 1.31 -12.25
N ILE A 133 -5.87 1.24 -10.92
CA ILE A 133 -4.79 0.88 -10.00
C ILE A 133 -4.61 -0.64 -9.90
N VAL A 134 -5.67 -1.40 -9.67
CA VAL A 134 -5.58 -2.84 -9.44
C VAL A 134 -5.01 -3.56 -10.66
N THR A 135 -5.35 -3.14 -11.88
CA THR A 135 -4.81 -3.71 -13.12
C THR A 135 -3.40 -3.24 -13.46
N SER A 136 -2.82 -2.28 -12.73
CA SER A 136 -1.54 -1.67 -13.07
C SER A 136 -0.31 -2.58 -12.93
N GLY A 137 -0.41 -3.61 -12.10
CA GLY A 137 0.73 -4.48 -11.77
C GLY A 137 1.70 -3.89 -10.72
N TYR A 138 1.55 -2.63 -10.32
CA TYR A 138 2.44 -1.99 -9.32
C TYR A 138 2.26 -2.50 -7.90
N ILE A 139 1.05 -2.99 -7.53
CA ILE A 139 0.82 -3.64 -6.24
C ILE A 139 1.03 -5.13 -6.42
N ARG A 140 1.94 -5.71 -5.65
CA ARG A 140 2.26 -7.14 -5.72
C ARG A 140 1.14 -7.98 -5.14
N TYR A 141 0.68 -7.65 -3.93
CA TYR A 141 -0.35 -8.39 -3.22
C TYR A 141 -1.36 -7.48 -2.54
N PHE A 142 -2.60 -7.95 -2.51
CA PHE A 142 -3.71 -7.41 -1.74
C PHE A 142 -4.13 -8.43 -0.68
N VAL A 143 -3.97 -8.10 0.59
CA VAL A 143 -4.45 -8.97 1.67
C VAL A 143 -5.93 -8.69 1.90
N VAL A 144 -6.73 -9.75 1.83
CA VAL A 144 -8.19 -9.74 1.96
C VAL A 144 -8.63 -10.51 3.19
N PHE A 145 -9.90 -10.38 3.59
CA PHE A 145 -10.41 -10.91 4.86
C PHE A 145 -11.07 -12.28 4.75
N SER A 146 -11.18 -12.84 3.55
CA SER A 146 -11.72 -14.19 3.36
C SER A 146 -11.27 -14.79 2.04
N GLU A 147 -11.29 -16.11 1.96
CA GLU A 147 -11.00 -16.86 0.73
C GLU A 147 -11.99 -16.53 -0.40
N SER A 148 -13.27 -16.32 -0.05
CA SER A 148 -14.28 -15.91 -1.03
C SER A 148 -14.04 -14.53 -1.63
N GLU A 149 -13.34 -13.64 -0.93
CA GLU A 149 -12.97 -12.32 -1.43
C GLU A 149 -11.88 -12.38 -2.49
N LYS A 150 -10.95 -13.33 -2.41
CA LYS A 150 -9.91 -13.53 -3.41
C LYS A 150 -10.52 -13.72 -4.80
N LYS A 151 -11.37 -14.74 -4.93
CA LYS A 151 -12.06 -15.03 -6.19
C LYS A 151 -12.93 -13.87 -6.64
N ARG A 152 -13.75 -13.31 -5.73
CA ARG A 152 -14.65 -12.20 -6.05
C ARG A 152 -13.92 -10.98 -6.59
N TYR A 153 -12.77 -10.59 -6.01
CA TYR A 153 -12.01 -9.45 -6.50
C TYR A 153 -11.21 -9.76 -7.76
N ALA A 154 -10.68 -10.97 -7.88
CA ALA A 154 -10.02 -11.43 -9.11
C ALA A 154 -10.98 -11.36 -10.30
N ASP A 155 -12.17 -11.94 -10.19
CA ASP A 155 -13.22 -11.91 -11.21
C ASP A 155 -13.69 -10.47 -11.49
N TYR A 156 -13.88 -9.67 -10.42
CA TYR A 156 -14.37 -8.29 -10.57
C TYR A 156 -13.40 -7.38 -11.32
N PHE A 157 -12.11 -7.48 -11.02
CA PHE A 157 -11.07 -6.63 -11.62
C PHE A 157 -10.42 -7.24 -12.85
N ASP A 158 -10.73 -8.49 -13.19
CA ASP A 158 -10.11 -9.26 -14.27
C ASP A 158 -8.58 -9.33 -14.11
N VAL A 159 -8.15 -9.83 -12.96
CA VAL A 159 -6.73 -10.02 -12.62
C VAL A 159 -6.49 -11.39 -11.98
N PRO A 160 -5.27 -11.94 -12.03
CA PRO A 160 -4.97 -13.25 -11.44
C PRO A 160 -5.33 -13.29 -9.94
N GLU A 161 -6.01 -14.37 -9.52
CA GLU A 161 -6.41 -14.60 -8.12
C GLU A 161 -5.22 -14.60 -7.16
N ALA A 162 -4.06 -15.07 -7.61
CA ALA A 162 -2.82 -15.09 -6.84
C ALA A 162 -2.34 -13.71 -6.36
N ARG A 163 -2.93 -12.61 -6.86
CA ARG A 163 -2.66 -11.25 -6.36
C ARG A 163 -3.44 -10.92 -5.08
N PHE A 164 -4.47 -11.69 -4.77
CA PHE A 164 -5.22 -11.56 -3.53
C PHE A 164 -4.81 -12.69 -2.59
N VAL A 165 -4.39 -12.33 -1.39
CA VAL A 165 -3.89 -13.27 -0.39
C VAL A 165 -4.81 -13.20 0.82
N PHE A 166 -5.21 -14.35 1.32
CA PHE A 166 -5.90 -14.50 2.60
C PHE A 166 -5.08 -15.40 3.49
N GLU A 167 -4.73 -14.91 4.66
CA GLU A 167 -4.06 -15.66 5.71
C GLU A 167 -4.90 -15.58 6.97
N THR A 168 -5.18 -16.72 7.57
CA THR A 168 -5.73 -16.79 8.93
C THR A 168 -4.59 -16.55 9.91
N LEU A 169 -4.65 -15.44 10.63
CA LEU A 169 -3.77 -15.15 11.76
C LEU A 169 -4.13 -16.06 12.94
#